data_6d18e7d3efef3b6b0a0ccde069f1eb12
#
_entry.id   6d18e7d3efef3b6b0a0ccde069f1eb12
#
_cell.length_a   1.000
_cell.length_b   1.000
_cell.length_c   1.000
_cell.angle_alpha   90.00
_cell.angle_beta   90.00
_cell.angle_gamma   90.00
#
_symmetry.space_group_name_H-M   'P 1'
#
loop_
_entity.id
_entity.type
_entity.pdbx_description
1 polymer ?
#
loop_
_entity_poly.entity_id
_entity_poly.type
_entity_poly.pdbx_seq_one_letter_code
_entity_poly.pdbx_strand_id
1 'polypeptide(L)'
;AVQFIRNAQRTQHESSTIPVNPFALNDYSKDEPASFDFEYTINGIKYWYGFSATREKIIAEYLYHAPKKQRALIFNRTGQEFSFTEDRSKRKMIGEMVAENQLFFSVACTMNDAPCIAAMRWFRDQIFFSRDYSDIPKQLLEYSEDKNMLKAISDYAKAADLGIQDMQFEFDSKELKDD
;
A
#
# COMPACT_ATOMS: atom_id res chain seq x y z
N ALA A 1 -4.27 -4.86 4.16
CA ALA A 1 -4.49 -4.09 2.94
C ALA A 1 -3.18 -3.77 2.23
N VAL A 2 -2.26 -2.98 2.81
CA VAL A 2 -1.02 -2.52 2.13
C VAL A 2 -0.16 -3.69 1.63
N GLN A 3 0.04 -4.72 2.44
CA GLN A 3 0.79 -5.90 2.03
C GLN A 3 0.12 -6.63 0.87
N PHE A 4 -1.22 -6.65 0.82
CA PHE A 4 -1.97 -7.20 -0.31
C PHE A 4 -1.72 -6.37 -1.58
N ILE A 5 -1.82 -5.03 -1.51
CA ILE A 5 -1.54 -4.13 -2.63
C ILE A 5 -0.12 -4.38 -3.18
N ARG A 6 0.88 -4.48 -2.31
CA ARG A 6 2.29 -4.73 -2.71
C ARG A 6 2.51 -6.10 -3.32
N ASN A 7 1.87 -7.12 -2.78
CA ASN A 7 2.06 -8.52 -3.20
C ASN A 7 1.17 -8.90 -4.38
N ALA A 8 0.09 -8.18 -4.65
CA ALA A 8 -0.80 -8.43 -5.78
C ALA A 8 -0.14 -8.21 -7.15
N GLN A 9 1.08 -7.65 -7.18
CA GLN A 9 1.96 -7.66 -8.38
C GLN A 9 2.55 -9.06 -8.66
N ARG A 10 2.57 -9.95 -7.66
CA ARG A 10 2.98 -11.34 -7.85
C ARG A 10 1.76 -12.13 -8.27
N THR A 11 1.95 -13.03 -9.21
CA THR A 11 0.91 -13.88 -9.82
C THR A 11 -0.09 -14.39 -8.78
N GLN A 12 -1.28 -13.79 -8.76
CA GLN A 12 -2.39 -14.29 -7.98
C GLN A 12 -3.15 -15.25 -8.89
N HIS A 13 -3.25 -16.51 -8.50
CA HIS A 13 -4.06 -17.48 -9.23
C HIS A 13 -5.56 -17.20 -9.00
N GLU A 14 -6.42 -17.54 -9.94
CA GLU A 14 -7.89 -17.40 -9.82
C GLU A 14 -8.44 -18.06 -8.55
N SER A 15 -7.79 -19.12 -8.06
CA SER A 15 -8.16 -19.82 -6.82
C SER A 15 -7.62 -19.18 -5.54
N SER A 16 -6.85 -18.10 -5.63
CA SER A 16 -6.27 -17.44 -4.46
C SER A 16 -7.32 -16.60 -3.73
N THR A 17 -7.42 -16.78 -2.42
CA THR A 17 -8.28 -15.92 -1.60
C THR A 17 -7.62 -14.58 -1.31
N ILE A 18 -8.44 -13.53 -1.27
CA ILE A 18 -7.99 -12.20 -0.86
C ILE A 18 -7.80 -12.18 0.66
N PRO A 19 -6.65 -11.72 1.17
CA PRO A 19 -6.36 -11.74 2.61
C PRO A 19 -7.06 -10.57 3.33
N VAL A 20 -8.39 -10.54 3.27
CA VAL A 20 -9.23 -9.62 4.04
C VAL A 20 -9.94 -10.40 5.14
N ASN A 21 -9.97 -9.79 6.32
CA ASN A 21 -10.76 -10.30 7.44
C ASN A 21 -11.94 -9.35 7.63
N PRO A 22 -13.18 -9.82 7.45
CA PRO A 22 -14.36 -9.05 7.79
C PRO A 22 -14.31 -8.65 9.28
N PHE A 23 -14.90 -7.51 9.59
CA PHE A 23 -15.01 -7.09 10.98
C PHE A 23 -15.93 -8.04 11.74
N ALA A 24 -15.36 -8.81 12.67
CA ALA A 24 -16.04 -9.95 13.31
C ALA A 24 -16.77 -9.59 14.63
N LEU A 25 -16.74 -8.32 15.05
CA LEU A 25 -17.31 -7.91 16.35
C LEU A 25 -18.81 -7.65 16.33
N ASN A 26 -19.47 -7.69 15.19
CA ASN A 26 -20.93 -7.66 15.09
C ASN A 26 -21.42 -8.64 14.03
N ASP A 27 -22.65 -9.11 14.17
CA ASP A 27 -23.23 -10.10 13.24
C ASP A 27 -23.57 -9.52 11.86
N TYR A 28 -23.69 -8.20 11.73
CA TYR A 28 -24.04 -7.52 10.46
C TYR A 28 -22.87 -7.36 9.51
N SER A 29 -21.64 -7.29 10.01
CA SER A 29 -20.45 -7.03 9.18
C SER A 29 -19.69 -8.28 8.74
N LYS A 30 -20.16 -9.48 9.13
CA LYS A 30 -19.48 -10.73 8.74
C LYS A 30 -19.52 -10.99 7.24
N ASP A 31 -20.59 -10.53 6.59
CA ASP A 31 -20.84 -10.72 5.15
C ASP A 31 -20.56 -9.45 4.32
N GLU A 32 -20.21 -8.34 4.98
CA GLU A 32 -19.92 -7.09 4.33
C GLU A 32 -18.48 -7.08 3.77
N PRO A 33 -18.26 -6.49 2.56
CA PRO A 33 -16.93 -6.31 2.03
C PRO A 33 -16.07 -5.44 2.93
N ALA A 34 -14.82 -5.83 3.16
CA ALA A 34 -13.85 -4.98 3.83
C ALA A 34 -13.41 -3.86 2.88
N SER A 35 -13.49 -2.59 3.36
CA SER A 35 -13.13 -1.41 2.58
C SER A 35 -11.86 -0.76 3.12
N PHE A 36 -11.03 -0.28 2.21
CA PHE A 36 -9.76 0.38 2.52
C PHE A 36 -9.61 1.61 1.64
N ASP A 37 -9.32 2.75 2.27
CA ASP A 37 -9.12 4.03 1.61
C ASP A 37 -7.79 4.63 2.05
N PHE A 38 -7.02 5.14 1.07
CA PHE A 38 -5.71 5.74 1.27
C PHE A 38 -5.68 7.12 0.63
N GLU A 39 -5.26 8.10 1.39
CA GLU A 39 -4.95 9.44 0.91
C GLU A 39 -3.48 9.72 1.20
N TYR A 40 -2.71 10.02 0.17
CA TYR A 40 -1.27 10.22 0.31
C TYR A 40 -0.72 11.17 -0.73
N THR A 41 0.49 11.67 -0.47
CA THR A 41 1.22 12.54 -1.40
C THR A 41 2.59 11.93 -1.69
N ILE A 42 2.94 11.87 -2.97
CA ILE A 42 4.28 11.47 -3.40
C ILE A 42 4.73 12.37 -4.55
N ASN A 43 5.97 12.84 -4.50
CA ASN A 43 6.53 13.78 -5.48
C ASN A 43 5.65 15.02 -5.71
N GLY A 44 5.01 15.54 -4.67
CA GLY A 44 4.14 16.73 -4.73
C GLY A 44 2.77 16.49 -5.37
N ILE A 45 2.45 15.25 -5.77
CA ILE A 45 1.14 14.86 -6.32
C ILE A 45 0.34 14.13 -5.26
N LYS A 46 -0.88 14.60 -5.01
CA LYS A 46 -1.82 13.94 -4.10
C LYS A 46 -2.59 12.85 -4.83
N TYR A 47 -2.76 11.71 -4.16
CA TYR A 47 -3.48 10.54 -4.64
C TYR A 47 -4.57 10.11 -3.65
N TRP A 48 -5.62 9.52 -4.17
CA TRP A 48 -6.67 8.82 -3.43
C TRP A 48 -6.84 7.46 -4.08
N TYR A 49 -6.56 6.44 -3.34
CA TYR A 49 -6.73 5.05 -3.76
C TYR A 49 -7.59 4.31 -2.76
N GLY A 50 -8.55 3.55 -3.23
CA GLY A 50 -9.35 2.70 -2.37
C GLY A 50 -9.84 1.45 -3.09
N PHE A 51 -10.16 0.44 -2.30
CA PHE A 51 -10.83 -0.75 -2.77
C PHE A 51 -11.70 -1.37 -1.67
N SER A 52 -12.72 -2.11 -2.10
CA SER A 52 -13.50 -2.97 -1.24
C SER A 52 -13.48 -4.39 -1.78
N ALA A 53 -13.40 -5.38 -0.89
CA ALA A 53 -13.24 -6.77 -1.27
C ALA A 53 -13.89 -7.71 -0.25
N THR A 54 -14.38 -8.84 -0.77
CA THR A 54 -14.62 -10.06 0.01
C THR A 54 -13.37 -10.95 -0.06
N ARG A 55 -13.40 -12.12 0.53
CA ARG A 55 -12.32 -13.11 0.38
C ARG A 55 -12.18 -13.64 -1.05
N GLU A 56 -13.21 -13.51 -1.85
CA GLU A 56 -13.31 -14.11 -3.17
C GLU A 56 -13.06 -13.10 -4.28
N LYS A 57 -13.55 -11.86 -4.14
CA LYS A 57 -13.54 -10.88 -5.22
C LYS A 57 -13.38 -9.44 -4.75
N ILE A 58 -12.90 -8.62 -5.68
CA ILE A 58 -12.89 -7.16 -5.56
C ILE A 58 -14.28 -6.64 -5.94
N ILE A 59 -14.92 -5.91 -5.04
CA ILE A 59 -16.25 -5.33 -5.25
C ILE A 59 -16.15 -3.97 -5.93
N ALA A 60 -15.23 -3.13 -5.46
CA ALA A 60 -14.96 -1.82 -6.04
C ALA A 60 -13.47 -1.48 -5.89
N GLU A 61 -12.96 -0.65 -6.80
CA GLU A 61 -11.59 -0.16 -6.74
C GLU A 61 -11.50 1.18 -7.48
N TYR A 62 -10.75 2.14 -6.96
CA TYR A 62 -10.59 3.43 -7.63
C TYR A 62 -9.19 4.02 -7.39
N LEU A 63 -8.77 4.85 -8.33
CA LEU A 63 -7.58 5.68 -8.18
C LEU A 63 -7.83 7.07 -8.78
N TYR A 64 -7.59 8.09 -7.97
CA TYR A 64 -7.56 9.48 -8.39
C TYR A 64 -6.21 10.09 -8.11
N HIS A 65 -5.88 11.16 -8.82
CA HIS A 65 -4.71 11.98 -8.56
C HIS A 65 -5.00 13.48 -8.76
N ALA A 66 -4.11 14.34 -8.27
CA ALA A 66 -4.22 15.79 -8.44
C ALA A 66 -2.89 16.41 -8.91
N PRO A 67 -2.45 16.16 -10.16
CA PRO A 67 -1.19 16.69 -10.67
C PRO A 67 -1.19 18.23 -10.81
N LYS A 68 -2.34 18.84 -11.01
CA LYS A 68 -2.55 20.30 -11.12
C LYS A 68 -3.49 20.84 -10.06
N LYS A 69 -3.46 20.30 -8.84
CA LYS A 69 -4.35 20.63 -7.71
C LYS A 69 -5.83 20.30 -7.95
N GLN A 70 -6.22 19.78 -9.10
CA GLN A 70 -7.58 19.32 -9.39
C GLN A 70 -7.60 17.80 -9.39
N ARG A 71 -8.59 17.23 -8.68
CA ARG A 71 -8.79 15.80 -8.62
C ARG A 71 -9.24 15.26 -9.97
N ALA A 72 -8.48 14.35 -10.55
CA ALA A 72 -8.76 13.67 -11.81
C ALA A 72 -8.82 12.16 -11.58
N LEU A 73 -9.76 11.50 -12.25
CA LEU A 73 -9.88 10.04 -12.20
C LEU A 73 -8.80 9.40 -13.07
N ILE A 74 -8.10 8.40 -12.54
CA ILE A 74 -7.25 7.51 -13.34
C ILE A 74 -8.07 6.30 -13.76
N PHE A 75 -8.69 5.60 -12.80
CA PHE A 75 -9.65 4.53 -13.06
C PHE A 75 -10.67 4.39 -11.93
N ASN A 76 -11.82 3.85 -12.27
CA ASN A 76 -12.82 3.36 -11.32
C ASN A 76 -13.33 2.00 -11.81
N ARG A 77 -13.57 1.10 -10.85
CA ARG A 77 -14.03 -0.27 -11.09
C ARG A 77 -15.18 -0.60 -10.14
N THR A 78 -16.20 -1.24 -10.66
CA THR A 78 -17.28 -1.86 -9.88
C THR A 78 -17.49 -3.29 -10.44
N GLY A 79 -17.19 -4.29 -9.62
CA GLY A 79 -17.11 -5.68 -10.11
C GLY A 79 -16.10 -5.81 -11.24
N GLN A 80 -16.58 -6.14 -12.46
CA GLN A 80 -15.77 -6.21 -13.69
C GLN A 80 -16.08 -5.07 -14.68
N GLU A 81 -16.78 -4.04 -14.22
CA GLU A 81 -17.04 -2.84 -15.02
C GLU A 81 -15.99 -1.76 -14.69
N PHE A 82 -15.33 -1.27 -15.73
CA PHE A 82 -14.24 -0.29 -15.61
C PHE A 82 -14.57 1.02 -16.30
N SER A 83 -14.21 2.14 -15.69
CA SER A 83 -14.26 3.46 -16.30
C SER A 83 -12.92 4.19 -16.17
N PHE A 84 -12.52 4.88 -17.23
CA PHE A 84 -11.24 5.56 -17.38
C PHE A 84 -11.43 6.93 -18.00
N THR A 85 -10.61 7.93 -17.62
CA THR A 85 -10.61 9.24 -18.26
C THR A 85 -9.59 9.35 -19.39
N GLU A 86 -8.40 8.81 -19.20
CA GLU A 86 -7.28 8.82 -20.14
C GLU A 86 -6.82 7.42 -20.49
N ASP A 87 -6.09 7.24 -21.58
CA ASP A 87 -5.54 5.97 -22.06
C ASP A 87 -6.58 4.82 -22.12
N ARG A 88 -7.82 5.18 -22.49
CA ARG A 88 -8.99 4.28 -22.39
C ARG A 88 -8.77 2.95 -23.09
N SER A 89 -8.19 2.94 -24.29
CA SER A 89 -7.98 1.72 -25.07
C SER A 89 -7.01 0.76 -24.37
N LYS A 90 -5.87 1.27 -23.88
CA LYS A 90 -4.88 0.49 -23.15
C LYS A 90 -5.47 -0.06 -21.85
N ARG A 91 -6.11 0.81 -21.06
CA ARG A 91 -6.68 0.42 -19.76
C ARG A 91 -7.86 -0.53 -19.89
N LYS A 92 -8.65 -0.43 -20.97
CA LYS A 92 -9.71 -1.39 -21.27
C LYS A 92 -9.11 -2.79 -21.51
N MET A 93 -8.06 -2.90 -22.32
CA MET A 93 -7.35 -4.17 -22.55
C MET A 93 -6.82 -4.75 -21.23
N ILE A 94 -6.24 -3.91 -20.35
CA ILE A 94 -5.79 -4.35 -19.04
C ILE A 94 -6.98 -4.85 -18.21
N GLY A 95 -8.11 -4.12 -18.20
CA GLY A 95 -9.32 -4.51 -17.47
C GLY A 95 -9.88 -5.87 -17.89
N GLU A 96 -9.83 -6.20 -19.19
CA GLU A 96 -10.25 -7.49 -19.74
C GLU A 96 -9.36 -8.66 -19.27
N MET A 97 -8.13 -8.38 -18.81
CA MET A 97 -7.19 -9.39 -18.29
C MET A 97 -7.21 -9.51 -16.76
N VAL A 98 -7.90 -8.61 -16.06
CA VAL A 98 -7.95 -8.60 -14.60
C VAL A 98 -8.99 -9.60 -14.10
N ALA A 99 -8.57 -10.58 -13.32
CA ALA A 99 -9.48 -11.50 -12.66
C ALA A 99 -10.29 -10.83 -11.53
N GLU A 100 -11.40 -11.42 -11.13
CA GLU A 100 -12.29 -10.86 -10.10
C GLU A 100 -11.58 -10.65 -8.74
N ASN A 101 -10.60 -11.48 -8.41
CA ASN A 101 -9.84 -11.44 -7.17
C ASN A 101 -8.55 -10.64 -7.27
N GLN A 102 -8.25 -10.00 -8.41
CA GLN A 102 -7.06 -9.19 -8.63
C GLN A 102 -7.37 -7.69 -8.54
N LEU A 103 -6.44 -6.91 -8.00
CA LEU A 103 -6.49 -5.46 -8.06
C LEU A 103 -6.08 -4.96 -9.46
N PHE A 104 -6.94 -4.17 -10.10
CA PHE A 104 -6.61 -3.49 -11.36
C PHE A 104 -5.34 -2.65 -11.22
N PHE A 105 -5.21 -1.93 -10.10
CA PHE A 105 -4.04 -1.11 -9.78
C PHE A 105 -2.74 -1.89 -9.92
N SER A 106 -2.67 -3.09 -9.36
CA SER A 106 -1.47 -3.91 -9.37
C SER A 106 -1.18 -4.47 -10.76
N VAL A 107 -2.21 -4.95 -11.48
CA VAL A 107 -2.07 -5.44 -12.85
C VAL A 107 -1.66 -4.32 -13.80
N ALA A 108 -2.25 -3.11 -13.66
CA ALA A 108 -1.89 -1.95 -14.45
C ALA A 108 -0.42 -1.55 -14.27
N CYS A 109 0.11 -1.64 -13.04
CA CYS A 109 1.54 -1.43 -12.78
C CYS A 109 2.41 -2.46 -13.52
N THR A 110 2.04 -3.73 -13.53
CA THR A 110 2.76 -4.80 -14.24
C THR A 110 2.72 -4.58 -15.76
N MET A 111 1.62 -4.00 -16.27
CA MET A 111 1.41 -3.66 -17.68
C MET A 111 1.95 -2.26 -18.06
N ASN A 112 2.84 -1.69 -17.24
CA ASN A 112 3.50 -0.41 -17.48
C ASN A 112 2.51 0.77 -17.67
N ASP A 113 1.45 0.85 -16.86
CA ASP A 113 0.62 2.06 -16.77
C ASP A 113 1.34 3.10 -15.89
N ALA A 114 1.85 4.16 -16.52
CA ALA A 114 2.72 5.12 -15.86
C ALA A 114 2.06 5.84 -14.67
N PRO A 115 0.79 6.31 -14.72
CA PRO A 115 0.11 6.89 -13.57
C PRO A 115 -0.06 5.91 -12.40
N CYS A 116 -0.36 4.64 -12.68
CA CYS A 116 -0.46 3.61 -11.65
C CYS A 116 0.91 3.30 -11.03
N ILE A 117 1.98 3.21 -11.83
CA ILE A 117 3.35 3.03 -11.31
C ILE A 117 3.74 4.19 -10.39
N ALA A 118 3.45 5.43 -10.78
CA ALA A 118 3.76 6.61 -9.98
C ALA A 118 3.04 6.58 -8.62
N ALA A 119 1.75 6.22 -8.61
CA ALA A 119 0.96 6.07 -7.40
C ALA A 119 1.45 4.90 -6.51
N MET A 120 1.85 3.77 -7.11
CA MET A 120 2.30 2.57 -6.41
C MET A 120 3.60 2.79 -5.62
N ARG A 121 4.44 3.75 -6.03
CA ARG A 121 5.70 4.06 -5.34
C ARG A 121 5.51 4.34 -3.86
N TRP A 122 4.41 4.99 -3.46
CA TRP A 122 4.15 5.25 -2.06
C TRP A 122 3.99 3.95 -1.26
N PHE A 123 3.24 3.00 -1.76
CA PHE A 123 3.05 1.69 -1.11
C PHE A 123 4.34 0.88 -1.07
N ARG A 124 5.18 1.01 -2.09
CA ARG A 124 6.41 0.23 -2.22
C ARG A 124 7.57 0.83 -1.45
N ASP A 125 7.74 2.16 -1.55
CA ASP A 125 8.98 2.83 -1.17
C ASP A 125 8.83 3.64 0.14
N GLN A 126 7.61 3.99 0.56
CA GLN A 126 7.35 4.85 1.73
C GLN A 126 6.75 4.10 2.93
N ILE A 127 6.29 2.87 2.76
CA ILE A 127 5.72 2.08 3.84
C ILE A 127 6.64 0.91 4.16
N PHE A 128 7.12 0.89 5.39
CA PHE A 128 7.93 -0.20 5.93
C PHE A 128 7.07 -1.04 6.87
N PHE A 129 7.13 -2.36 6.70
CA PHE A 129 6.59 -3.31 7.66
C PHE A 129 7.75 -4.08 8.26
N SER A 130 8.03 -3.85 9.52
CA SER A 130 8.89 -4.74 10.30
C SER A 130 7.99 -5.72 11.07
N ARG A 131 8.25 -7.00 10.94
CA ARG A 131 7.63 -8.05 11.76
C ARG A 131 8.47 -8.38 12.99
N ASP A 132 9.71 -8.00 12.95
CA ASP A 132 10.70 -8.24 13.99
C ASP A 132 11.54 -6.98 14.17
N TYR A 133 11.95 -6.71 15.40
CA TYR A 133 12.83 -5.57 15.72
C TYR A 133 14.22 -5.71 15.07
N SER A 134 14.59 -6.91 14.59
CA SER A 134 15.81 -7.15 13.83
C SER A 134 15.78 -6.65 12.38
N ASP A 135 14.59 -6.41 11.82
CA ASP A 135 14.42 -5.94 10.44
C ASP A 135 14.29 -4.41 10.38
N ILE A 136 15.19 -3.69 11.01
CA ILE A 136 15.28 -2.24 10.81
C ILE A 136 15.76 -1.99 9.39
N PRO A 137 14.96 -1.32 8.52
CA PRO A 137 15.40 -1.02 7.16
C PRO A 137 16.74 -0.27 7.19
N LYS A 138 17.67 -0.65 6.33
CA LYS A 138 19.00 0.00 6.23
C LYS A 138 18.90 1.52 6.11
N GLN A 139 17.82 2.02 5.50
CA GLN A 139 17.54 3.45 5.40
C GLN A 139 17.31 4.13 6.77
N LEU A 140 16.80 3.40 7.78
CA LEU A 140 16.69 3.96 9.14
C LEU A 140 18.05 4.00 9.85
N LEU A 141 19.00 3.16 9.42
CA LEU A 141 20.37 3.21 9.95
C LEU A 141 21.09 4.50 9.52
N GLU A 142 20.74 5.10 8.37
CA GLU A 142 21.29 6.39 7.94
C GLU A 142 20.93 7.52 8.89
N TYR A 143 19.81 7.40 9.64
CA TYR A 143 19.38 8.38 10.64
C TYR A 143 19.89 8.08 12.05
N SER A 144 20.61 6.97 12.24
CA SER A 144 21.08 6.57 13.58
C SER A 144 22.05 7.57 14.23
N GLU A 145 22.77 8.36 13.41
CA GLU A 145 23.65 9.43 13.86
C GLU A 145 22.97 10.81 13.90
N ASP A 146 21.75 10.93 13.34
CA ASP A 146 20.99 12.19 13.37
C ASP A 146 20.31 12.39 14.72
N LYS A 147 20.99 13.17 15.60
CA LYS A 147 20.50 13.49 16.94
C LYS A 147 19.14 14.19 16.95
N ASN A 148 18.82 14.98 15.91
CA ASN A 148 17.54 15.68 15.82
C ASN A 148 16.42 14.69 15.51
N MET A 149 16.66 13.74 14.59
CA MET A 149 15.72 12.67 14.27
C MET A 149 15.50 11.76 15.47
N LEU A 150 16.57 11.32 16.15
CA LEU A 150 16.46 10.47 17.35
C LEU A 150 15.67 11.17 18.45
N LYS A 151 15.91 12.48 18.66
CA LYS A 151 15.13 13.26 19.61
C LYS A 151 13.66 13.34 19.22
N ALA A 152 13.35 13.61 17.97
CA ALA A 152 11.97 13.66 17.48
C ALA A 152 11.24 12.31 17.66
N ILE A 153 11.91 11.19 17.40
CA ILE A 153 11.36 9.84 17.61
C ILE A 153 11.12 9.60 19.10
N SER A 154 12.08 9.94 19.98
CA SER A 154 11.93 9.81 21.43
C SER A 154 10.77 10.66 21.96
N ASP A 155 10.67 11.91 21.52
CA ASP A 155 9.59 12.82 21.92
C ASP A 155 8.22 12.30 21.48
N TYR A 156 8.14 11.73 20.26
CA TYR A 156 6.92 11.07 19.77
C TYR A 156 6.56 9.83 20.59
N ALA A 157 7.53 8.96 20.88
CA ALA A 157 7.31 7.76 21.69
C ALA A 157 6.85 8.09 23.12
N LYS A 158 7.39 9.16 23.71
CA LYS A 158 6.93 9.68 25.00
C LYS A 158 5.49 10.20 24.93
N ALA A 159 5.17 10.96 23.88
CA ALA A 159 3.82 11.50 23.68
C ALA A 159 2.77 10.42 23.43
N ALA A 160 3.17 9.30 22.85
CA ALA A 160 2.32 8.13 22.61
C ALA A 160 2.05 7.29 23.87
N ASP A 161 2.58 7.68 25.03
CA ASP A 161 2.42 6.99 26.32
C ASP A 161 2.78 5.49 26.29
N LEU A 162 3.81 5.16 25.50
CA LEU A 162 4.32 3.77 25.38
C LEU A 162 5.24 3.35 26.52
N GLY A 163 5.39 4.18 27.56
CA GLY A 163 6.31 3.95 28.68
C GLY A 163 7.79 4.08 28.31
N ILE A 164 8.10 4.56 27.09
CA ILE A 164 9.45 4.76 26.59
C ILE A 164 9.95 6.14 27.07
N GLN A 165 11.08 6.17 27.77
CA GLN A 165 11.67 7.44 28.26
C GLN A 165 12.76 7.98 27.35
N ASP A 166 13.49 7.08 26.65
CA ASP A 166 14.53 7.43 25.70
C ASP A 166 14.79 6.29 24.71
N MET A 167 15.38 6.62 23.56
CA MET A 167 15.78 5.65 22.55
C MET A 167 17.19 5.96 22.06
N GLN A 168 17.99 4.90 21.91
CA GLN A 168 19.32 4.97 21.31
C GLN A 168 19.50 3.77 20.36
N PHE A 169 20.37 3.95 19.36
CA PHE A 169 20.79 2.86 18.51
C PHE A 169 22.15 2.33 19.01
N GLU A 170 22.22 1.02 19.22
CA GLU A 170 23.47 0.31 19.44
C GLU A 170 23.76 -0.57 18.21
N PHE A 171 24.96 -0.45 17.68
CA PHE A 171 25.38 -1.26 16.53
C PHE A 171 26.25 -2.41 17.04
N ASP A 172 25.78 -3.63 16.85
CA ASP A 172 26.59 -4.84 17.07
C ASP A 172 27.24 -5.24 15.73
N SER A 173 28.51 -4.92 15.56
CA SER A 173 29.28 -5.33 14.39
C SER A 173 29.68 -6.81 14.53
N LYS A 174 28.77 -7.70 14.14
CA LYS A 174 29.15 -9.10 13.89
C LYS A 174 29.82 -9.15 12.53
N GLU A 175 31.13 -9.45 12.52
CA GLU A 175 31.80 -9.89 11.30
C GLU A 175 31.06 -11.12 10.76
N LEU A 176 30.41 -11.00 9.60
CA LEU A 176 29.97 -12.16 8.84
C LEU A 176 31.24 -12.92 8.44
N LYS A 177 31.52 -14.03 9.10
CA LYS A 177 32.50 -14.99 8.60
C LYS A 177 31.85 -15.62 7.37
N ASP A 178 32.42 -15.31 6.22
CA ASP A 178 32.17 -16.04 4.98
C ASP A 178 32.57 -17.51 5.21
N ASP A 179 31.57 -18.39 5.18
CA ASP A 179 31.74 -19.85 5.06
C ASP A 179 31.72 -20.26 3.58
#